data_d859da2ddd5b81ce22504a1677283132
#
_entry.id   d859da2ddd5b81ce22504a1677283132
#
_cell.length_a   1.000
_cell.length_b   1.000
_cell.length_c   1.000
_cell.angle_alpha   90.00
_cell.angle_beta   90.00
_cell.angle_gamma   90.00
#
_symmetry.space_group_name_H-M   'P 1'
#
loop_
_entity.id
_entity.type
_entity.pdbx_description
1 polymer ?
#
loop_
_entity_poly.entity_id
_entity_poly.type
_entity_poly.pdbx_seq_one_letter_code
_entity_poly.pdbx_strand_id
1 'polypeptide(L)'
;GGGLDKDIIKCIAVSDTLRDEGISATLVSHLMSIAMSRQYEAVKVFTKPSNQKIFESLGFHLLAEAPKAVLLENGLSGWYTYERYLKSLRREGTSGLIVMNANPFTRGHHFLITQAARQVDTLFVIPVKEDRSEFSYAERKAMLEAGCRNIGNVIVCEGSDYSISAATFPTYFLKELDEAATTQM
;
A
#
# COMPACT_ATOMS: atom_id res chain seq x y z
N GLY A 1 -4.82 -14.90 18.17
CA GLY A 1 -3.56 -14.93 17.38
C GLY A 1 -3.44 -13.77 16.43
N GLY A 2 -2.24 -13.58 15.85
CA GLY A 2 -1.96 -12.55 14.87
C GLY A 2 -0.55 -12.72 14.32
N GLY A 3 -0.20 -12.01 13.28
CA GLY A 3 1.09 -12.07 12.65
C GLY A 3 1.63 -10.71 12.23
N LEU A 4 2.94 -10.64 12.10
CA LEU A 4 3.67 -9.51 11.56
C LEU A 4 4.44 -9.98 10.32
N ASP A 5 4.16 -9.36 9.18
CA ASP A 5 4.90 -9.56 7.94
C ASP A 5 5.59 -8.24 7.59
N LYS A 6 6.91 -8.18 7.79
CA LYS A 6 7.67 -6.94 7.76
C LYS A 6 7.10 -5.92 8.76
N ASP A 7 6.55 -4.82 8.28
CA ASP A 7 5.90 -3.76 9.03
C ASP A 7 4.35 -3.81 8.97
N ILE A 8 3.78 -4.91 8.47
CA ILE A 8 2.33 -5.05 8.31
C ILE A 8 1.78 -6.06 9.30
N ILE A 9 0.85 -5.61 10.16
CA ILE A 9 0.08 -6.48 11.04
C ILE A 9 -1.00 -7.19 10.22
N LYS A 10 -1.07 -8.52 10.36
CA LYS A 10 -1.99 -9.40 9.62
C LYS A 10 -2.70 -10.37 10.55
N CYS A 11 -3.91 -10.77 10.15
CA CYS A 11 -4.65 -11.90 10.72
C CYS A 11 -4.87 -11.79 12.23
N ILE A 12 -5.20 -10.59 12.75
CA ILE A 12 -5.57 -10.44 14.15
C ILE A 12 -6.92 -11.13 14.39
N ALA A 13 -6.92 -12.14 15.24
CA ALA A 13 -8.11 -12.87 15.66
C ALA A 13 -8.05 -13.18 17.15
N VAL A 14 -9.13 -12.88 17.85
CA VAL A 14 -9.33 -13.18 19.26
C VAL A 14 -10.61 -14.00 19.40
N SER A 15 -10.58 -15.04 20.26
CA SER A 15 -11.76 -15.84 20.57
C SER A 15 -12.87 -14.94 21.13
N ASP A 16 -14.11 -15.27 20.77
CA ASP A 16 -15.28 -14.54 21.27
C ASP A 16 -15.35 -14.51 22.82
N THR A 17 -14.89 -15.59 23.45
CA THR A 17 -14.83 -15.71 24.92
C THR A 17 -13.83 -14.76 25.59
N LEU A 18 -12.93 -14.14 24.83
CA LEU A 18 -11.83 -13.30 25.32
C LEU A 18 -11.88 -11.87 24.76
N ARG A 19 -12.95 -11.48 24.07
CA ARG A 19 -13.04 -10.18 23.38
C ARG A 19 -12.98 -8.99 24.32
N ASP A 20 -13.54 -9.11 25.51
CA ASP A 20 -13.66 -7.99 26.46
C ASP A 20 -12.45 -7.87 27.40
N GLU A 21 -11.46 -8.74 27.28
CA GLU A 21 -10.28 -8.79 28.17
C GLU A 21 -9.08 -7.93 27.67
N GLY A 22 -9.27 -7.10 26.65
CA GLY A 22 -8.18 -6.26 26.10
C GLY A 22 -7.07 -7.04 25.37
N ILE A 23 -7.26 -8.32 25.07
CA ILE A 23 -6.27 -9.21 24.45
C ILE A 23 -5.87 -8.74 23.06
N SER A 24 -6.81 -8.16 22.31
CA SER A 24 -6.48 -7.57 20.99
C SER A 24 -5.45 -6.47 21.11
N ALA A 25 -5.58 -5.58 22.12
CA ALA A 25 -4.65 -4.51 22.37
C ALA A 25 -3.26 -5.04 22.79
N THR A 26 -3.24 -6.02 23.68
CA THR A 26 -2.00 -6.68 24.12
C THR A 26 -1.27 -7.34 22.96
N LEU A 27 -2.01 -8.06 22.08
CA LEU A 27 -1.44 -8.71 20.91
C LEU A 27 -0.86 -7.69 19.91
N VAL A 28 -1.61 -6.64 19.60
CA VAL A 28 -1.15 -5.57 18.68
C VAL A 28 0.08 -4.89 19.26
N SER A 29 0.08 -4.51 20.55
CA SER A 29 1.23 -3.89 21.21
C SER A 29 2.46 -4.80 21.17
N HIS A 30 2.29 -6.11 21.35
CA HIS A 30 3.39 -7.06 21.24
C HIS A 30 3.95 -7.14 19.82
N LEU A 31 3.09 -7.17 18.79
CA LEU A 31 3.52 -7.17 17.39
C LEU A 31 4.24 -5.86 17.02
N MET A 32 3.78 -4.73 17.52
CA MET A 32 4.46 -3.44 17.37
C MET A 32 5.86 -3.46 18.01
N SER A 33 5.98 -4.02 19.20
CA SER A 33 7.27 -4.19 19.88
C SER A 33 8.25 -5.04 19.05
N ILE A 34 7.76 -6.12 18.43
CA ILE A 34 8.55 -6.94 17.52
C ILE A 34 8.96 -6.13 16.26
N ALA A 35 8.07 -5.35 15.69
CA ALA A 35 8.39 -4.50 14.54
C ALA A 35 9.49 -3.49 14.88
N MET A 36 9.37 -2.81 16.02
CA MET A 36 10.39 -1.88 16.52
C MET A 36 11.75 -2.57 16.74
N SER A 37 11.77 -3.77 17.31
CA SER A 37 13.01 -4.54 17.49
C SER A 37 13.69 -4.93 16.17
N ARG A 38 12.91 -4.97 15.09
CA ARG A 38 13.38 -5.19 13.71
C ARG A 38 13.69 -3.89 12.96
N GLN A 39 13.72 -2.76 13.68
CA GLN A 39 14.02 -1.43 13.15
C GLN A 39 12.99 -0.88 12.14
N TYR A 40 11.74 -1.35 12.18
CA TYR A 40 10.65 -0.71 11.46
C TYR A 40 10.19 0.54 12.23
N GLU A 41 10.19 1.68 11.55
CA GLU A 41 9.81 2.98 12.13
C GLU A 41 8.29 3.19 12.17
N ALA A 42 7.56 2.46 11.35
CA ALA A 42 6.12 2.52 11.24
C ALA A 42 5.53 1.11 11.08
N VAL A 43 4.33 0.91 11.61
CA VAL A 43 3.58 -0.34 11.49
C VAL A 43 2.25 -0.04 10.83
N LYS A 44 1.89 -0.83 9.84
CA LYS A 44 0.66 -0.65 9.06
C LYS A 44 -0.35 -1.73 9.35
N VAL A 45 -1.62 -1.39 9.23
CA VAL A 45 -2.73 -2.34 9.24
C VAL A 45 -3.72 -1.99 8.13
N PHE A 46 -4.14 -3.02 7.39
CA PHE A 46 -5.20 -2.93 6.40
C PHE A 46 -6.34 -3.85 6.85
N THR A 47 -7.51 -3.27 7.13
CA THR A 47 -8.59 -3.99 7.81
C THR A 47 -9.98 -3.45 7.43
N LYS A 48 -11.03 -4.07 7.99
CA LYS A 48 -12.43 -3.61 7.85
C LYS A 48 -12.63 -2.26 8.57
N PRO A 49 -13.50 -1.36 8.08
CA PRO A 49 -13.79 -0.08 8.75
C PRO A 49 -14.26 -0.24 10.20
N SER A 50 -14.98 -1.32 10.51
CA SER A 50 -15.45 -1.62 11.88
C SER A 50 -14.33 -1.76 12.92
N ASN A 51 -13.10 -2.06 12.47
CA ASN A 51 -11.95 -2.21 13.36
C ASN A 51 -11.16 -0.90 13.55
N GLN A 52 -11.48 0.17 12.83
CA GLN A 52 -10.74 1.41 12.83
C GLN A 52 -10.54 1.97 14.24
N LYS A 53 -11.63 2.12 14.99
CA LYS A 53 -11.59 2.69 16.36
C LYS A 53 -10.69 1.92 17.32
N ILE A 54 -10.60 0.60 17.15
CA ILE A 54 -9.72 -0.25 17.97
C ILE A 54 -8.26 0.13 17.70
N PHE A 55 -7.87 0.24 16.43
CA PHE A 55 -6.50 0.59 16.08
C PHE A 55 -6.17 2.05 16.41
N GLU A 56 -7.13 2.98 16.25
CA GLU A 56 -6.95 4.38 16.66
C GLU A 56 -6.68 4.50 18.18
N SER A 57 -7.38 3.70 19.01
CA SER A 57 -7.12 3.66 20.45
C SER A 57 -5.74 3.10 20.82
N LEU A 58 -5.08 2.41 19.88
CA LEU A 58 -3.72 1.89 20.02
C LEU A 58 -2.66 2.80 19.37
N GLY A 59 -3.03 4.02 19.00
CA GLY A 59 -2.14 5.02 18.44
C GLY A 59 -1.90 4.90 16.93
N PHE A 60 -2.74 4.16 16.22
CA PHE A 60 -2.75 4.22 14.76
C PHE A 60 -3.57 5.41 14.28
N HIS A 61 -3.20 5.97 13.16
CA HIS A 61 -3.95 7.02 12.48
C HIS A 61 -4.39 6.56 11.08
N LEU A 62 -5.56 7.02 10.67
CA LEU A 62 -6.13 6.68 9.37
C LEU A 62 -5.34 7.36 8.25
N LEU A 63 -4.89 6.56 7.28
CA LEU A 63 -4.24 7.05 6.06
C LEU A 63 -5.18 7.11 4.88
N ALA A 64 -6.00 6.08 4.72
CA ALA A 64 -6.95 5.97 3.62
C ALA A 64 -8.18 5.17 4.03
N GLU A 65 -9.33 5.54 3.47
CA GLU A 65 -10.62 4.90 3.70
C GLU A 65 -11.31 4.60 2.37
N ALA A 66 -11.91 3.41 2.31
CA ALA A 66 -12.80 2.98 1.25
C ALA A 66 -14.03 2.29 1.88
N PRO A 67 -15.13 2.09 1.15
CA PRO A 67 -16.34 1.50 1.72
C PRO A 67 -16.15 0.15 2.44
N LYS A 68 -15.18 -0.63 2.00
CA LYS A 68 -14.93 -1.99 2.51
C LYS A 68 -13.62 -2.13 3.29
N ALA A 69 -12.77 -1.11 3.32
CA ALA A 69 -11.43 -1.23 3.92
C ALA A 69 -10.88 0.11 4.41
N VAL A 70 -10.04 0.05 5.43
CA VAL A 70 -9.24 1.17 5.92
C VAL A 70 -7.78 0.77 6.00
N LEU A 71 -6.89 1.72 5.68
CA LEU A 71 -5.46 1.61 5.91
C LEU A 71 -5.08 2.56 7.04
N LEU A 72 -4.47 2.02 8.08
CA LEU A 72 -3.98 2.80 9.21
C LEU A 72 -2.47 2.55 9.41
N GLU A 73 -1.79 3.51 10.00
CA GLU A 73 -0.37 3.44 10.34
C GLU A 73 -0.14 3.92 11.76
N ASN A 74 0.74 3.23 12.48
CA ASN A 74 1.34 3.71 13.72
C ASN A 74 2.77 4.12 13.41
N GLY A 75 3.02 5.43 13.41
CA GLY A 75 4.29 6.06 13.05
C GLY A 75 4.07 7.44 12.45
N LEU A 76 5.01 8.35 12.68
CA LEU A 76 4.86 9.74 12.27
C LEU A 76 5.60 10.07 10.95
N SER A 77 6.44 9.18 10.47
CA SER A 77 7.36 9.48 9.35
C SER A 77 7.03 8.79 8.03
N GLY A 78 6.43 7.62 8.06
CA GLY A 78 6.27 6.76 6.90
C GLY A 78 5.50 7.40 5.74
N TRP A 79 4.19 7.50 5.87
CA TRP A 79 3.32 8.13 4.86
C TRP A 79 3.68 9.60 4.63
N TYR A 80 3.92 10.36 5.70
CA TYR A 80 4.22 11.79 5.62
C TYR A 80 5.45 12.09 4.77
N THR A 81 6.48 11.26 4.88
CA THR A 81 7.70 11.40 4.08
C THR A 81 7.44 11.10 2.61
N TYR A 82 6.69 10.04 2.32
CA TYR A 82 6.34 9.67 0.95
C TYR A 82 5.40 10.69 0.29
N GLU A 83 4.40 11.17 1.02
CA GLU A 83 3.50 12.22 0.56
C GLU A 83 4.27 13.51 0.22
N ARG A 84 5.19 13.94 1.07
CA ARG A 84 6.05 15.10 0.82
C ARG A 84 6.90 14.91 -0.43
N TYR A 85 7.46 13.72 -0.62
CA TYR A 85 8.18 13.38 -1.84
C TYR A 85 7.27 13.51 -3.07
N LEU A 86 6.08 12.92 -3.07
CA LEU A 86 5.14 13.05 -4.20
C LEU A 86 4.73 14.51 -4.45
N LYS A 87 4.47 15.28 -3.40
CA LYS A 87 4.16 16.72 -3.51
C LYS A 87 5.31 17.51 -4.14
N SER A 88 6.57 17.15 -3.88
CA SER A 88 7.74 17.81 -4.48
C SER A 88 7.86 17.60 -5.99
N LEU A 89 7.25 16.54 -6.51
CA LEU A 89 7.24 16.23 -7.94
C LEU A 89 6.14 16.97 -8.71
N ARG A 90 5.22 17.64 -8.01
CA ARG A 90 4.07 18.31 -8.62
C ARG A 90 4.53 19.31 -9.70
N ARG A 91 3.80 19.32 -10.81
CA ARG A 91 3.98 20.26 -11.93
C ARG A 91 2.64 20.98 -12.19
N GLU A 92 2.70 22.08 -12.88
CA GLU A 92 1.50 22.78 -13.38
C GLU A 92 0.87 21.99 -14.52
N GLY A 93 -0.43 22.23 -14.76
CA GLY A 93 -1.19 21.58 -15.81
C GLY A 93 -1.88 20.27 -15.37
N THR A 94 -2.34 19.52 -16.36
CA THR A 94 -3.01 18.23 -16.17
C THR A 94 -2.02 17.14 -15.80
N SER A 95 -2.35 16.35 -14.80
CA SER A 95 -1.50 15.24 -14.34
C SER A 95 -2.20 13.90 -14.53
N GLY A 96 -1.46 12.90 -15.01
CA GLY A 96 -1.88 11.51 -15.06
C GLY A 96 -1.05 10.64 -14.12
N LEU A 97 -1.61 9.50 -13.72
CA LEU A 97 -0.94 8.53 -12.86
C LEU A 97 -1.11 7.12 -13.43
N ILE A 98 -0.02 6.39 -13.52
CA ILE A 98 -0.01 4.95 -13.76
C ILE A 98 0.74 4.26 -12.62
N VAL A 99 0.11 3.28 -12.01
CA VAL A 99 0.74 2.36 -11.05
C VAL A 99 0.90 1.01 -11.73
N MET A 100 2.11 0.47 -11.77
CA MET A 100 2.36 -0.80 -12.46
C MET A 100 3.46 -1.63 -11.81
N ASN A 101 3.38 -2.94 -11.99
CA ASN A 101 4.44 -3.83 -11.53
C ASN A 101 5.63 -3.89 -12.50
N ALA A 102 5.37 -3.88 -13.81
CA ALA A 102 6.37 -3.93 -14.89
C ALA A 102 7.43 -5.06 -14.71
N ASN A 103 6.97 -6.28 -14.53
CA ASN A 103 7.78 -7.46 -14.19
C ASN A 103 7.85 -8.49 -15.36
N PRO A 104 8.73 -8.32 -16.37
CA PRO A 104 9.57 -7.16 -16.64
C PRO A 104 8.82 -6.01 -17.36
N PHE A 105 9.53 -4.91 -17.61
CA PHE A 105 9.03 -3.86 -18.51
C PHE A 105 8.98 -4.35 -19.95
N THR A 106 7.84 -4.20 -20.62
CA THR A 106 7.58 -4.72 -21.98
C THR A 106 7.18 -3.62 -22.95
N ARG A 107 7.12 -3.96 -24.24
CA ARG A 107 6.58 -3.07 -25.29
C ARG A 107 5.14 -2.63 -25.00
N GLY A 108 4.33 -3.49 -24.38
CA GLY A 108 2.96 -3.14 -23.95
C GLY A 108 2.94 -2.05 -22.88
N HIS A 109 3.81 -2.14 -21.89
CA HIS A 109 3.99 -1.08 -20.89
C HIS A 109 4.45 0.25 -21.53
N HIS A 110 5.43 0.19 -22.41
CA HIS A 110 5.89 1.38 -23.15
C HIS A 110 4.77 2.01 -23.99
N PHE A 111 3.98 1.21 -24.68
CA PHE A 111 2.84 1.67 -25.48
C PHE A 111 1.80 2.36 -24.57
N LEU A 112 1.40 1.73 -23.47
CA LEU A 112 0.45 2.31 -22.50
C LEU A 112 0.93 3.66 -22.00
N ILE A 113 2.18 3.75 -21.52
CA ILE A 113 2.78 4.99 -21.02
C ILE A 113 2.81 6.06 -22.10
N THR A 114 3.22 5.70 -23.34
CA THR A 114 3.28 6.63 -24.46
C THR A 114 1.89 7.19 -24.81
N GLN A 115 0.84 6.35 -24.80
CA GLN A 115 -0.52 6.81 -25.09
C GLN A 115 -1.06 7.70 -23.94
N ALA A 116 -0.82 7.34 -22.67
CA ALA A 116 -1.24 8.14 -21.55
C ALA A 116 -0.50 9.50 -21.49
N ALA A 117 0.79 9.52 -21.77
CA ALA A 117 1.60 10.74 -21.78
C ALA A 117 1.09 11.78 -22.79
N ARG A 118 0.46 11.37 -23.88
CA ARG A 118 -0.13 12.29 -24.88
C ARG A 118 -1.38 12.99 -24.39
N GLN A 119 -2.00 12.53 -23.30
CA GLN A 119 -3.28 13.03 -22.79
C GLN A 119 -3.12 14.02 -21.63
N VAL A 120 -1.91 14.19 -21.11
CA VAL A 120 -1.62 15.00 -19.92
C VAL A 120 -0.34 15.81 -20.09
N ASP A 121 -0.22 16.89 -19.32
CA ASP A 121 1.01 17.69 -19.29
C ASP A 121 2.13 16.97 -18.54
N THR A 122 1.81 16.21 -17.51
CA THR A 122 2.77 15.38 -16.78
C THR A 122 2.16 14.01 -16.46
N LEU A 123 2.87 12.94 -16.79
CA LEU A 123 2.50 11.57 -16.43
C LEU A 123 3.44 11.03 -15.36
N PHE A 124 2.90 10.70 -14.21
CA PHE A 124 3.63 10.02 -13.13
C PHE A 124 3.49 8.50 -13.29
N VAL A 125 4.60 7.78 -13.22
CA VAL A 125 4.62 6.31 -13.27
C VAL A 125 5.23 5.80 -11.97
N ILE A 126 4.44 5.07 -11.18
CA ILE A 126 4.86 4.51 -9.88
C ILE A 126 5.03 3.00 -10.03
N PRO A 127 6.26 2.45 -9.95
CA PRO A 127 6.46 1.01 -9.87
C PRO A 127 6.03 0.49 -8.49
N VAL A 128 5.27 -0.60 -8.47
CA VAL A 128 4.88 -1.26 -7.20
C VAL A 128 6.12 -1.82 -6.52
N LYS A 129 6.32 -1.46 -5.26
CA LYS A 129 7.42 -1.96 -4.45
C LYS A 129 7.02 -3.26 -3.76
N GLU A 130 7.13 -4.38 -4.49
CA GLU A 130 6.87 -5.71 -3.94
C GLU A 130 8.05 -6.64 -4.20
N ASP A 131 8.25 -7.64 -3.34
CA ASP A 131 9.40 -8.54 -3.36
C ASP A 131 9.08 -9.92 -3.97
N ARG A 132 7.86 -10.14 -4.48
CA ARG A 132 7.42 -11.43 -5.05
C ARG A 132 7.53 -11.49 -6.56
N SER A 133 8.13 -10.47 -7.15
CA SER A 133 8.33 -10.36 -8.60
C SER A 133 9.56 -11.17 -9.05
N GLU A 134 9.59 -11.59 -10.32
CA GLU A 134 10.73 -12.26 -10.97
C GLU A 134 11.98 -11.36 -10.92
N PHE A 135 11.80 -10.06 -11.20
CA PHE A 135 12.83 -9.04 -11.13
C PHE A 135 12.68 -8.21 -9.84
N SER A 136 13.78 -7.90 -9.21
CA SER A 136 13.80 -7.03 -8.03
C SER A 136 13.20 -5.65 -8.32
N TYR A 137 12.75 -4.95 -7.29
CA TYR A 137 12.24 -3.58 -7.43
C TYR A 137 13.24 -2.66 -8.15
N ALA A 138 14.52 -2.74 -7.80
CA ALA A 138 15.57 -1.91 -8.40
C ALA A 138 15.71 -2.17 -9.91
N GLU A 139 15.71 -3.44 -10.34
CA GLU A 139 15.77 -3.81 -11.75
C GLU A 139 14.54 -3.33 -12.52
N ARG A 140 13.34 -3.52 -11.97
CA ARG A 140 12.08 -3.08 -12.59
C ARG A 140 12.03 -1.56 -12.73
N LYS A 141 12.46 -0.82 -11.71
CA LYS A 141 12.56 0.64 -11.76
C LYS A 141 13.56 1.09 -12.81
N ALA A 142 14.74 0.50 -12.87
CA ALA A 142 15.76 0.82 -13.88
C ALA A 142 15.25 0.54 -15.31
N MET A 143 14.54 -0.56 -15.54
CA MET A 143 13.91 -0.86 -16.84
C MET A 143 12.85 0.18 -17.22
N LEU A 144 12.02 0.62 -16.27
CA LEU A 144 11.03 1.69 -16.47
C LEU A 144 11.70 3.01 -16.84
N GLU A 145 12.72 3.43 -16.09
CA GLU A 145 13.47 4.66 -16.35
C GLU A 145 14.13 4.63 -17.73
N ALA A 146 14.75 3.52 -18.09
CA ALA A 146 15.35 3.34 -19.41
C ALA A 146 14.29 3.39 -20.54
N GLY A 147 13.16 2.72 -20.34
CA GLY A 147 12.07 2.68 -21.31
C GLY A 147 11.34 4.01 -21.48
N CYS A 148 11.28 4.83 -20.43
CA CYS A 148 10.62 6.14 -20.46
C CYS A 148 11.54 7.31 -20.82
N ARG A 149 12.84 7.10 -20.96
CA ARG A 149 13.85 8.16 -21.12
C ARG A 149 13.54 9.16 -22.23
N ASN A 150 12.92 8.71 -23.31
CA ASN A 150 12.64 9.54 -24.49
C ASN A 150 11.21 10.12 -24.49
N ILE A 151 10.46 9.99 -23.38
CA ILE A 151 9.10 10.54 -23.24
C ILE A 151 9.20 11.72 -22.27
N GLY A 152 9.30 12.94 -22.81
CA GLY A 152 9.73 14.13 -22.07
C GLY A 152 8.85 14.57 -20.90
N ASN A 153 7.58 14.17 -20.89
CA ASN A 153 6.64 14.52 -19.84
C ASN A 153 6.32 13.36 -18.88
N VAL A 154 7.11 12.29 -18.90
CA VAL A 154 6.98 11.16 -17.97
C VAL A 154 7.96 11.31 -16.82
N ILE A 155 7.48 11.16 -15.59
CA ILE A 155 8.27 11.10 -14.36
C ILE A 155 8.09 9.69 -13.76
N VAL A 156 9.16 8.90 -13.75
CA VAL A 156 9.18 7.63 -13.00
C VAL A 156 9.47 7.95 -11.54
N CYS A 157 8.49 7.70 -10.69
CA CYS A 157 8.56 7.97 -9.26
C CYS A 157 9.21 6.82 -8.49
N GLU A 158 9.65 7.11 -7.25
CA GLU A 158 9.88 6.05 -6.29
C GLU A 158 8.57 5.33 -5.95
N GLY A 159 8.61 4.01 -5.93
CA GLY A 159 7.52 3.22 -5.37
C GLY A 159 7.53 3.25 -3.85
N SER A 160 6.43 2.84 -3.25
CA SER A 160 6.30 2.75 -1.80
C SER A 160 5.57 1.48 -1.38
N ASP A 161 5.66 1.17 -0.10
CA ASP A 161 4.93 0.08 0.54
C ASP A 161 3.45 0.42 0.80
N TYR A 162 2.98 1.59 0.34
CA TYR A 162 1.58 2.03 0.45
C TYR A 162 0.71 1.62 -0.75
N SER A 163 1.30 1.03 -1.79
CA SER A 163 0.52 0.46 -2.89
C SER A 163 -0.17 -0.81 -2.44
N ILE A 164 -1.50 -0.75 -2.27
CA ILE A 164 -2.30 -1.88 -1.80
C ILE A 164 -2.43 -2.90 -2.92
N SER A 165 -1.93 -4.10 -2.67
CA SER A 165 -2.12 -5.26 -3.54
C SER A 165 -2.30 -6.53 -2.69
N ALA A 166 -2.79 -7.61 -3.29
CA ALA A 166 -2.89 -8.91 -2.62
C ALA A 166 -1.52 -9.45 -2.18
N ALA A 167 -0.43 -8.96 -2.78
CA ALA A 167 0.93 -9.34 -2.40
C ALA A 167 1.43 -8.58 -1.16
N THR A 168 0.97 -7.35 -0.94
CA THR A 168 1.42 -6.47 0.14
C THR A 168 0.49 -6.51 1.34
N PHE A 169 -0.84 -6.50 1.14
CA PHE A 169 -1.83 -6.42 2.21
C PHE A 169 -2.78 -7.61 2.21
N PRO A 170 -3.31 -8.01 3.38
CA PRO A 170 -4.32 -9.05 3.45
C PRO A 170 -5.64 -8.57 2.83
N THR A 171 -6.12 -9.29 1.83
CA THR A 171 -7.37 -8.95 1.12
C THR A 171 -8.47 -10.00 1.32
N TYR A 172 -8.25 -11.03 2.15
CA TYR A 172 -9.18 -12.13 2.36
C TYR A 172 -10.58 -11.67 2.79
N PHE A 173 -10.66 -10.65 3.65
CA PHE A 173 -11.93 -10.12 4.15
C PHE A 173 -12.75 -9.37 3.08
N LEU A 174 -12.14 -8.94 1.97
CA LEU A 174 -12.86 -8.32 0.86
C LEU A 174 -13.70 -9.35 0.10
N LYS A 175 -13.22 -10.59 -0.02
CA LYS A 175 -13.95 -11.69 -0.65
C LYS A 175 -15.18 -12.09 0.16
N GLU A 176 -15.05 -12.20 1.49
CA GLU A 176 -16.16 -12.48 2.38
C GLU A 176 -17.31 -11.47 2.26
N LEU A 177 -16.98 -10.19 2.05
CA LEU A 177 -17.96 -9.12 1.87
C LEU A 177 -18.70 -9.22 0.52
N ASP A 178 -18.00 -9.65 -0.54
CA ASP A 178 -18.62 -9.84 -1.85
C ASP A 178 -19.52 -11.08 -1.88
N GLU A 179 -19.14 -12.18 -1.22
CA GLU A 179 -19.97 -13.37 -1.05
C GLU A 179 -21.24 -13.07 -0.26
N ALA A 180 -21.14 -12.29 0.83
CA ALA A 180 -22.30 -11.86 1.61
C ALA A 180 -23.27 -10.99 0.82
N ALA A 181 -22.75 -10.08 -0.02
CA ALA A 181 -23.57 -9.24 -0.89
C ALA A 181 -24.30 -10.04 -1.99
N THR A 182 -23.67 -11.12 -2.50
CA THR A 182 -24.26 -11.98 -3.52
C THR A 182 -25.34 -12.91 -2.95
N THR A 183 -25.26 -13.26 -1.67
CA THR A 183 -26.24 -14.13 -0.99
C THR A 183 -27.52 -13.37 -0.60
N GLN A 184 -27.52 -12.04 -0.63
CA GLN A 184 -28.68 -11.19 -0.30
C GLN A 184 -29.48 -10.75 -1.55
N MET A 185 -29.14 -11.16 -2.75
CA MET A 185 -29.93 -11.01 -3.98
C MET A 185 -30.68 -12.30 -4.31
#